data_1c083572d1cddd8184bff97c00fab292
#
_entry.id   1c083572d1cddd8184bff97c00fab292
#
_cell.length_a   1.000
_cell.length_b   1.000
_cell.length_c   1.000
_cell.angle_alpha   90.00
_cell.angle_beta   90.00
_cell.angle_gamma   90.00
#
_symmetry.space_group_name_H-M   'P 1'
#
loop_
_entity.id
_entity.type
_entity.pdbx_description
1 polymer ?
#
loop_
_entity_poly.entity_id
_entity_poly.type
_entity_poly.pdbx_seq_one_letter_code
_entity_poly.pdbx_strand_id
1 'polypeptide(L)'
;MLARERLVAPLITLSASVPWPSSPGTKSSIKRPLEIAAAIATMGCLVMAAAMPSDSSDTSRAAARGVPQSTALRPGRETDFGAYLGAPYHHPSDFHMVNKGGTDLTIKDVDWYTKPFENPLYYGVRIQRWLTGGRFGSMLDFTHSKVYAPLDKELHFEGTIDGKPVPATAKPRDYFNKLEWTHGHNMLTLNGMIRLPSIGILSPYVGAGAGLSFPHSEIYPKNAPSRTYEYQYTGPAGQALFGLEFRLPTGSVFVEYKYTTSDYWGPLTGRDGTWYPIDMWRQFSRWWSGEEPPHGWAGAKLDSHQVIGGFLTRFVPKTAAAN
;
A
#
# COMPACT_ATOMS: atom_id res chain seq x y z
N MET A 1 10.73 26.24 56.42
CA MET A 1 10.88 24.85 55.88
C MET A 1 9.72 24.59 54.92
N LEU A 2 9.92 24.88 53.64
CA LEU A 2 8.90 24.71 52.59
C LEU A 2 9.41 23.62 51.66
N ALA A 3 8.68 22.51 51.65
CA ALA A 3 8.91 21.38 50.73
C ALA A 3 8.48 21.74 49.33
N ARG A 4 9.41 21.64 48.36
CA ARG A 4 9.13 21.72 46.92
C ARG A 4 8.68 20.35 46.46
N GLU A 5 7.40 20.18 46.18
CA GLU A 5 6.91 19.05 45.37
C GLU A 5 7.26 19.26 43.90
N ARG A 6 7.98 18.33 43.34
CA ARG A 6 8.22 18.25 41.89
C ARG A 6 7.02 17.56 41.23
N LEU A 7 6.25 18.31 40.45
CA LEU A 7 5.29 17.74 39.50
C LEU A 7 6.05 16.96 38.42
N VAL A 8 5.96 15.64 38.46
CA VAL A 8 6.35 14.75 37.37
C VAL A 8 5.12 14.59 36.47
N ALA A 9 5.13 15.19 35.30
CA ALA A 9 4.09 14.97 34.29
C ALA A 9 4.19 13.53 33.76
N PRO A 10 3.08 12.78 33.64
CA PRO A 10 3.12 11.46 33.03
C PRO A 10 3.31 11.61 31.52
N LEU A 11 4.33 10.96 31.00
CA LEU A 11 4.47 10.68 29.57
C LEU A 11 3.30 9.82 29.12
N ILE A 12 2.36 10.43 28.39
CA ILE A 12 1.29 9.71 27.69
C ILE A 12 1.93 8.99 26.51
N THR A 13 2.25 7.72 26.70
CA THR A 13 2.52 6.79 25.61
C THR A 13 1.18 6.54 24.88
N LEU A 14 0.96 7.21 23.77
CA LEU A 14 -0.13 6.91 22.83
C LEU A 14 0.16 5.56 22.17
N SER A 15 -0.18 4.48 22.86
CA SER A 15 -0.37 3.18 22.27
C SER A 15 -1.74 3.22 21.57
N ALA A 16 -1.74 3.56 20.28
CA ALA A 16 -2.93 3.47 19.44
C ALA A 16 -3.20 2.01 19.09
N SER A 17 -3.66 1.23 20.08
CA SER A 17 -4.34 -0.03 19.82
C SER A 17 -5.81 0.30 19.55
N VAL A 18 -6.16 0.45 18.26
CA VAL A 18 -7.57 0.42 17.84
C VAL A 18 -8.08 -0.98 18.14
N PRO A 19 -9.06 -1.16 19.03
CA PRO A 19 -9.64 -2.47 19.29
C PRO A 19 -10.47 -2.88 18.07
N TRP A 20 -9.92 -3.76 17.24
CA TRP A 20 -10.70 -4.46 16.23
C TRP A 20 -11.66 -5.41 16.94
N PRO A 21 -12.95 -5.45 16.55
CA PRO A 21 -13.85 -6.44 17.08
C PRO A 21 -13.29 -7.82 16.71
N SER A 22 -12.92 -8.61 17.71
CA SER A 22 -12.51 -9.99 17.53
C SER A 22 -13.68 -10.77 16.96
N SER A 23 -13.57 -11.24 15.72
CA SER A 23 -14.50 -12.24 15.19
C SER A 23 -14.41 -13.50 16.06
N PRO A 24 -15.52 -14.06 16.50
CA PRO A 24 -15.50 -15.31 17.25
C PRO A 24 -15.17 -16.45 16.28
N GLY A 25 -13.92 -16.92 16.29
CA GLY A 25 -13.64 -18.22 15.71
C GLY A 25 -12.38 -18.45 14.89
N THR A 26 -11.54 -17.46 14.58
CA THR A 26 -10.31 -17.73 13.82
C THR A 26 -9.07 -17.23 14.56
N LYS A 27 -8.50 -18.13 15.39
CA LYS A 27 -7.23 -17.90 16.11
C LYS A 27 -5.97 -17.82 15.20
N SER A 28 -6.11 -17.83 13.88
CA SER A 28 -4.96 -17.89 12.96
C SER A 28 -4.65 -16.59 12.19
N SER A 29 -5.54 -15.60 12.18
CA SER A 29 -5.40 -14.42 11.32
C SER A 29 -4.66 -13.22 11.95
N ILE A 30 -4.58 -13.15 13.29
CA ILE A 30 -4.02 -11.95 13.98
C ILE A 30 -2.48 -11.94 14.01
N LYS A 31 -1.81 -13.09 13.85
CA LYS A 31 -0.35 -13.16 13.86
C LYS A 31 0.30 -12.73 12.54
N ARG A 32 -0.38 -12.84 11.41
CA ARG A 32 0.17 -12.61 10.08
C ARG A 32 0.56 -11.15 9.76
N PRO A 33 -0.20 -10.11 10.13
CA PRO A 33 0.21 -8.73 9.86
C PRO A 33 1.49 -8.34 10.60
N LEU A 34 1.66 -8.84 11.82
CA LEU A 34 2.88 -8.61 12.60
C LEU A 34 4.08 -9.37 12.02
N GLU A 35 3.85 -10.57 11.51
CA GLU A 35 4.88 -11.39 10.84
C GLU A 35 5.28 -10.78 9.49
N ILE A 36 4.35 -10.20 8.73
CA ILE A 36 4.64 -9.51 7.47
C ILE A 36 5.36 -8.19 7.74
N ALA A 37 4.91 -7.41 8.72
CA ALA A 37 5.61 -6.19 9.14
C ALA A 37 7.01 -6.52 9.68
N ALA A 38 7.16 -7.61 10.44
CA ALA A 38 8.45 -8.12 10.90
C ALA A 38 9.30 -8.65 9.74
N ALA A 39 8.73 -9.36 8.77
CA ALA A 39 9.43 -9.84 7.59
C ALA A 39 9.90 -8.69 6.68
N ILE A 40 9.08 -7.65 6.49
CA ILE A 40 9.44 -6.43 5.76
C ILE A 40 10.55 -5.67 6.52
N ALA A 41 10.44 -5.54 7.84
CA ALA A 41 11.46 -4.93 8.68
C ALA A 41 12.75 -5.75 8.68
N THR A 42 12.68 -7.08 8.74
CA THR A 42 13.83 -8.00 8.74
C THR A 42 14.49 -8.01 7.35
N MET A 43 13.73 -7.99 6.27
CA MET A 43 14.26 -7.88 4.91
C MET A 43 14.91 -6.51 4.68
N GLY A 44 14.32 -5.42 5.20
CA GLY A 44 14.93 -4.09 5.24
C GLY A 44 16.24 -4.06 6.04
N CYS A 45 16.30 -4.71 7.21
CA CYS A 45 17.51 -4.84 8.04
C CYS A 45 18.55 -5.74 7.39
N LEU A 46 18.17 -6.85 6.74
CA LEU A 46 19.09 -7.74 6.05
C LEU A 46 19.75 -7.08 4.84
N VAL A 47 18.99 -6.29 4.08
CA VAL A 47 19.48 -5.48 2.97
C VAL A 47 20.40 -4.35 3.49
N MET A 48 20.09 -3.78 4.66
CA MET A 48 20.95 -2.79 5.33
C MET A 48 22.25 -3.42 5.85
N ALA A 49 22.22 -4.63 6.42
CA ALA A 49 23.41 -5.34 6.91
C ALA A 49 24.34 -5.78 5.76
N ALA A 50 23.80 -6.20 4.61
CA ALA A 50 24.59 -6.55 3.44
C ALA A 50 25.22 -5.32 2.74
N ALA A 51 24.80 -4.11 3.11
CA ALA A 51 25.26 -2.85 2.51
C ALA A 51 26.35 -2.13 3.35
N MET A 52 26.76 -2.68 4.49
CA MET A 52 27.85 -2.08 5.26
C MET A 52 29.21 -2.40 4.59
N PRO A 53 30.02 -1.39 4.27
CA PRO A 53 31.34 -1.64 3.70
C PRO A 53 32.23 -2.29 4.77
N SER A 54 32.83 -3.43 4.44
CA SER A 54 34.00 -3.88 5.13
C SER A 54 35.12 -2.92 4.79
N ASP A 55 35.63 -2.22 5.78
CA ASP A 55 36.77 -1.32 5.66
C ASP A 55 38.00 -2.15 5.26
N SER A 56 38.39 -2.11 4.01
CA SER A 56 39.67 -2.57 3.53
C SER A 56 40.31 -1.42 2.75
N SER A 57 41.24 -0.76 3.45
CA SER A 57 42.23 0.16 2.90
C SER A 57 43.00 -0.49 1.74
N ASP A 58 42.66 -0.05 0.52
CA ASP A 58 43.64 -0.16 -0.59
C ASP A 58 43.42 0.99 -1.59
N THR A 59 44.03 2.11 -1.28
CA THR A 59 44.18 3.25 -2.17
C THR A 59 45.59 3.20 -2.76
N SER A 60 45.75 2.62 -3.94
CA SER A 60 46.69 3.15 -4.94
C SER A 60 46.79 2.26 -6.19
N ARG A 61 46.79 2.90 -7.34
CA ARG A 61 47.05 2.44 -8.71
C ARG A 61 45.87 1.95 -9.56
N ALA A 62 45.20 2.90 -10.18
CA ALA A 62 44.75 2.76 -11.57
C ALA A 62 44.48 4.14 -12.20
N ALA A 63 45.54 4.89 -12.41
CA ALA A 63 45.50 5.96 -13.42
C ALA A 63 45.93 5.33 -14.76
N ALA A 64 45.11 5.56 -15.78
CA ALA A 64 45.33 5.31 -17.20
C ALA A 64 44.60 4.10 -17.81
N ARG A 65 43.35 4.35 -18.22
CA ARG A 65 42.81 3.95 -19.55
C ARG A 65 41.45 4.58 -19.64
N GLY A 66 41.16 5.41 -20.66
CA GLY A 66 39.93 6.11 -20.86
C GLY A 66 38.77 5.16 -21.11
N VAL A 67 38.20 4.67 -20.02
CA VAL A 67 36.85 4.11 -19.98
C VAL A 67 35.91 5.32 -19.95
N PRO A 68 34.82 5.38 -20.78
CA PRO A 68 33.83 6.43 -20.65
C PRO A 68 33.45 6.50 -19.17
N GLN A 69 33.65 7.66 -18.56
CA GLN A 69 33.27 7.87 -17.16
C GLN A 69 31.82 7.41 -17.04
N SER A 70 31.63 6.28 -16.35
CA SER A 70 30.30 5.89 -15.91
C SER A 70 29.66 7.16 -15.35
N THR A 71 28.39 7.39 -15.63
CA THR A 71 27.61 8.45 -14.98
C THR A 71 27.58 8.10 -13.49
N ALA A 72 28.70 8.31 -12.83
CA ALA A 72 28.90 8.06 -11.41
C ALA A 72 27.75 8.76 -10.68
N LEU A 73 27.16 8.06 -9.74
CA LEU A 73 26.18 8.60 -8.81
C LEU A 73 26.70 9.98 -8.38
N ARG A 74 26.03 11.05 -8.83
CA ARG A 74 26.50 12.40 -8.52
C ARG A 74 26.48 12.53 -7.00
N PRO A 75 27.56 12.97 -6.35
CA PRO A 75 27.58 13.21 -4.93
C PRO A 75 26.72 14.46 -4.64
N GLY A 76 25.41 14.28 -4.48
CA GLY A 76 24.46 15.37 -4.27
C GLY A 76 23.08 14.82 -3.90
N ARG A 77 22.26 15.68 -3.34
CA ARG A 77 20.84 15.39 -3.12
C ARG A 77 20.11 15.47 -4.46
N GLU A 78 19.34 14.45 -4.77
CA GLU A 78 18.54 14.34 -5.98
C GLU A 78 17.09 14.13 -5.57
N THR A 79 16.17 14.86 -6.16
CA THR A 79 14.73 14.69 -5.97
C THR A 79 14.11 14.46 -7.34
N ASP A 80 13.36 13.36 -7.47
CA ASP A 80 12.70 13.00 -8.71
C ASP A 80 11.19 12.96 -8.48
N PHE A 81 10.44 13.47 -9.46
CA PHE A 81 8.99 13.34 -9.55
C PHE A 81 8.66 12.44 -10.73
N GLY A 82 7.75 11.51 -10.55
CA GLY A 82 7.40 10.60 -11.61
C GLY A 82 5.96 10.16 -11.63
N ALA A 83 5.60 9.62 -12.78
CA ALA A 83 4.33 8.96 -13.00
C ALA A 83 4.56 7.65 -13.75
N TYR A 84 3.64 6.71 -13.57
CA TYR A 84 3.72 5.39 -14.18
C TYR A 84 2.35 4.82 -14.49
N LEU A 85 2.34 3.88 -15.43
CA LEU A 85 1.26 2.97 -15.74
C LEU A 85 1.72 1.55 -15.44
N GLY A 86 0.78 0.60 -15.39
CA GLY A 86 1.14 -0.78 -15.17
C GLY A 86 -0.03 -1.75 -15.23
N ALA A 87 0.26 -2.98 -14.87
CA ALA A 87 -0.70 -4.05 -14.80
C ALA A 87 -0.52 -4.83 -13.49
N PRO A 88 -1.53 -4.83 -12.61
CA PRO A 88 -1.53 -5.65 -11.41
C PRO A 88 -2.11 -7.04 -11.70
N TYR A 89 -1.68 -8.00 -10.90
CA TYR A 89 -2.29 -9.31 -10.73
C TYR A 89 -2.57 -9.50 -9.24
N HIS A 90 -3.82 -9.73 -8.89
CA HIS A 90 -4.25 -9.94 -7.50
C HIS A 90 -4.30 -11.43 -7.18
N HIS A 91 -3.84 -11.80 -5.99
CA HIS A 91 -4.02 -13.17 -5.49
C HIS A 91 -5.45 -13.38 -5.01
N PRO A 92 -6.00 -14.59 -5.18
CA PRO A 92 -7.25 -14.95 -4.53
C PRO A 92 -7.18 -14.77 -3.02
N SER A 93 -8.27 -14.32 -2.43
CA SER A 93 -8.38 -14.16 -0.98
C SER A 93 -9.84 -14.21 -0.53
N ASP A 94 -10.04 -14.43 0.76
CA ASP A 94 -11.38 -14.46 1.34
C ASP A 94 -11.96 -13.06 1.43
N PHE A 95 -13.24 -12.91 1.10
CA PHE A 95 -14.05 -11.75 1.42
C PHE A 95 -14.92 -12.05 2.63
N HIS A 96 -14.95 -11.12 3.58
CA HIS A 96 -15.73 -11.25 4.79
C HIS A 96 -16.67 -10.05 4.97
N MET A 97 -17.92 -10.30 5.40
CA MET A 97 -18.92 -9.27 5.69
C MET A 97 -19.67 -9.62 6.97
N VAL A 98 -19.76 -8.64 7.88
CA VAL A 98 -20.47 -8.82 9.16
C VAL A 98 -21.39 -7.63 9.43
N ASN A 99 -22.56 -7.90 10.03
CA ASN A 99 -23.43 -6.85 10.58
C ASN A 99 -24.22 -7.35 11.79
N LYS A 100 -24.85 -6.43 12.52
CA LYS A 100 -25.70 -6.75 13.69
C LYS A 100 -27.02 -7.42 13.32
N GLY A 101 -27.41 -7.39 12.05
CA GLY A 101 -28.64 -8.03 11.55
C GLY A 101 -28.53 -9.56 11.33
N GLY A 102 -27.44 -10.17 11.82
CA GLY A 102 -27.22 -11.61 11.69
C GLY A 102 -26.50 -12.02 10.41
N THR A 103 -25.83 -11.11 9.74
CA THR A 103 -24.91 -11.42 8.67
C THR A 103 -23.52 -11.65 9.23
N ASP A 104 -22.97 -12.82 8.95
CA ASP A 104 -21.58 -13.22 9.18
C ASP A 104 -21.20 -14.14 8.02
N LEU A 105 -20.78 -13.52 6.92
CA LEU A 105 -20.58 -14.17 5.63
C LEU A 105 -19.10 -14.19 5.29
N THR A 106 -18.61 -15.33 4.87
CA THR A 106 -17.29 -15.46 4.21
C THR A 106 -17.47 -16.06 2.83
N ILE A 107 -16.90 -15.42 1.81
CA ILE A 107 -16.73 -15.97 0.47
C ILE A 107 -15.26 -16.34 0.34
N LYS A 108 -15.01 -17.64 0.13
CA LYS A 108 -13.64 -18.18 0.11
C LYS A 108 -12.99 -18.00 -1.26
N ASP A 109 -11.69 -17.77 -1.24
CA ASP A 109 -10.82 -17.78 -2.42
C ASP A 109 -11.39 -16.97 -3.60
N VAL A 110 -11.86 -15.75 -3.31
CA VAL A 110 -12.35 -14.83 -4.35
C VAL A 110 -11.21 -14.50 -5.29
N ASP A 111 -11.37 -14.85 -6.55
CA ASP A 111 -10.38 -14.69 -7.61
C ASP A 111 -10.47 -13.26 -8.17
N TRP A 112 -9.90 -12.32 -7.44
CA TRP A 112 -9.96 -10.89 -7.74
C TRP A 112 -9.30 -10.59 -9.08
N TYR A 113 -10.01 -9.86 -9.95
CA TYR A 113 -9.48 -9.46 -11.25
C TYR A 113 -9.43 -7.94 -11.42
N THR A 114 -8.71 -7.50 -12.42
CA THR A 114 -8.49 -6.08 -12.71
C THR A 114 -8.67 -5.79 -14.20
N LYS A 115 -8.86 -4.51 -14.51
CA LYS A 115 -8.95 -3.99 -15.88
C LYS A 115 -8.06 -2.74 -15.99
N PRO A 116 -6.73 -2.93 -16.06
CA PRO A 116 -5.77 -1.84 -15.89
C PRO A 116 -5.82 -0.78 -17.00
N PHE A 117 -6.31 -1.15 -18.19
CA PHE A 117 -6.36 -0.28 -19.38
C PHE A 117 -7.77 0.25 -19.70
N GLU A 118 -8.77 -0.06 -18.88
CA GLU A 118 -10.08 0.58 -18.94
C GLU A 118 -10.16 1.76 -17.98
N ASN A 119 -10.92 2.81 -18.30
CA ASN A 119 -11.09 3.98 -17.42
C ASN A 119 -11.83 3.62 -16.10
N PRO A 120 -11.34 4.16 -14.96
CA PRO A 120 -10.06 4.83 -14.74
C PRO A 120 -8.89 3.87 -14.92
N LEU A 121 -7.80 4.35 -15.53
CA LEU A 121 -6.62 3.52 -15.80
C LEU A 121 -5.92 3.12 -14.48
N TYR A 122 -5.10 2.06 -14.54
CA TYR A 122 -4.06 1.88 -13.53
C TYR A 122 -3.00 2.96 -13.69
N TYR A 123 -2.70 3.69 -12.63
CA TYR A 123 -1.64 4.69 -12.62
C TYR A 123 -1.04 4.87 -11.23
N GLY A 124 0.11 5.50 -11.19
CA GLY A 124 0.67 5.99 -9.95
C GLY A 124 1.52 7.23 -10.16
N VAL A 125 1.73 7.93 -9.06
CA VAL A 125 2.62 9.08 -8.98
C VAL A 125 3.54 8.91 -7.79
N ARG A 126 4.79 9.38 -7.94
CA ARG A 126 5.79 9.24 -6.89
C ARG A 126 6.70 10.44 -6.78
N ILE A 127 7.17 10.66 -5.58
CA ILE A 127 8.27 11.56 -5.26
C ILE A 127 9.34 10.70 -4.61
N GLN A 128 10.54 10.70 -5.16
CA GLN A 128 11.67 10.02 -4.55
C GLN A 128 12.80 11.00 -4.28
N ARG A 129 13.49 10.81 -3.17
CA ARG A 129 14.60 11.64 -2.76
C ARG A 129 15.80 10.78 -2.41
N TRP A 130 16.89 10.98 -3.12
CA TRP A 130 18.16 10.33 -2.85
C TRP A 130 19.01 11.21 -1.95
N LEU A 131 19.65 10.60 -0.97
CA LEU A 131 20.55 11.27 -0.03
C LEU A 131 21.91 11.54 -0.69
N THR A 132 22.75 12.27 0.02
CA THR A 132 24.14 12.51 -0.41
C THR A 132 24.86 11.19 -0.69
N GLY A 133 25.54 11.08 -1.83
CA GLY A 133 26.11 9.82 -2.32
C GLY A 133 25.17 9.00 -3.20
N GLY A 134 23.86 9.33 -3.23
CA GLY A 134 22.88 8.76 -4.19
C GLY A 134 22.55 7.28 -4.02
N ARG A 135 23.07 6.61 -2.97
CA ARG A 135 22.87 5.18 -2.72
C ARG A 135 21.57 4.91 -1.94
N PHE A 136 21.29 5.71 -0.92
CA PHE A 136 20.11 5.57 -0.08
C PHE A 136 19.12 6.68 -0.40
N GLY A 137 17.83 6.37 -0.29
CA GLY A 137 16.78 7.32 -0.55
C GLY A 137 15.48 6.95 0.12
N SER A 138 14.49 7.80 -0.06
CA SER A 138 13.10 7.57 0.31
C SER A 138 12.18 7.85 -0.85
N MET A 139 11.02 7.22 -0.88
CA MET A 139 10.01 7.42 -1.90
C MET A 139 8.61 7.42 -1.28
N LEU A 140 7.86 8.48 -1.55
CA LEU A 140 6.41 8.51 -1.34
C LEU A 140 5.77 8.07 -2.65
N ASP A 141 4.97 7.01 -2.61
CA ASP A 141 4.39 6.36 -3.78
C ASP A 141 2.88 6.25 -3.61
N PHE A 142 2.13 6.86 -4.50
CA PHE A 142 0.69 6.71 -4.63
C PHE A 142 0.38 5.78 -5.80
N THR A 143 -0.41 4.75 -5.53
CA THR A 143 -0.88 3.78 -6.54
C THR A 143 -2.39 3.79 -6.60
N HIS A 144 -2.94 3.89 -7.80
CA HIS A 144 -4.34 3.70 -8.11
C HIS A 144 -4.53 2.44 -8.96
N SER A 145 -5.35 1.52 -8.50
CA SER A 145 -5.69 0.29 -9.20
C SER A 145 -7.20 0.05 -9.14
N LYS A 146 -7.67 -1.02 -9.77
CA LYS A 146 -9.06 -1.50 -9.69
C LYS A 146 -9.10 -2.96 -9.32
N VAL A 147 -10.10 -3.33 -8.54
CA VAL A 147 -10.32 -4.71 -8.09
C VAL A 147 -11.79 -5.05 -8.20
N TYR A 148 -12.09 -6.17 -8.84
CA TYR A 148 -13.44 -6.68 -9.07
C TYR A 148 -13.56 -8.11 -8.54
N ALA A 149 -14.68 -8.43 -7.88
CA ALA A 149 -15.06 -9.80 -7.63
C ALA A 149 -15.69 -10.43 -8.88
N PRO A 150 -15.41 -11.71 -9.18
CA PRO A 150 -16.04 -12.44 -10.30
C PRO A 150 -17.49 -12.82 -9.93
N LEU A 151 -18.44 -11.89 -10.13
CA LEU A 151 -19.82 -12.06 -9.66
C LEU A 151 -20.54 -13.29 -10.22
N ASP A 152 -20.16 -13.78 -11.41
CA ASP A 152 -20.81 -14.90 -12.09
C ASP A 152 -20.13 -16.26 -11.87
N LYS A 153 -18.98 -16.28 -11.15
CA LYS A 153 -18.24 -17.49 -10.83
C LYS A 153 -18.84 -18.16 -9.60
N GLU A 154 -18.99 -19.47 -9.63
CA GLU A 154 -19.35 -20.24 -8.43
C GLU A 154 -18.18 -20.26 -7.46
N LEU A 155 -18.43 -19.88 -6.22
CA LEU A 155 -17.46 -19.80 -5.13
C LEU A 155 -18.01 -20.53 -3.90
N HIS A 156 -17.14 -20.82 -2.97
CA HIS A 156 -17.52 -21.41 -1.69
C HIS A 156 -17.93 -20.30 -0.71
N PHE A 157 -19.12 -20.50 -0.11
CA PHE A 157 -19.73 -19.58 0.84
C PHE A 157 -19.86 -20.24 2.20
N GLU A 158 -19.59 -19.51 3.26
CA GLU A 158 -19.72 -19.94 4.65
C GLU A 158 -20.48 -18.88 5.44
N GLY A 159 -21.27 -19.32 6.42
CA GLY A 159 -21.91 -18.42 7.39
C GLY A 159 -23.37 -18.11 7.08
N THR A 160 -23.79 -16.89 7.40
CA THR A 160 -25.18 -16.46 7.36
C THR A 160 -25.35 -15.09 6.71
N ILE A 161 -26.54 -14.86 6.12
CA ILE A 161 -27.04 -13.56 5.72
C ILE A 161 -28.42 -13.37 6.37
N ASP A 162 -28.59 -12.27 7.13
CA ASP A 162 -29.82 -11.95 7.89
C ASP A 162 -30.27 -13.14 8.78
N GLY A 163 -29.29 -13.79 9.43
CA GLY A 163 -29.52 -14.94 10.30
C GLY A 163 -29.84 -16.25 9.58
N LYS A 164 -29.86 -16.30 8.25
CA LYS A 164 -30.14 -17.50 7.47
C LYS A 164 -28.85 -18.10 6.92
N PRO A 165 -28.61 -19.41 7.06
CA PRO A 165 -27.47 -20.08 6.46
C PRO A 165 -27.41 -19.86 4.94
N VAL A 166 -26.22 -19.63 4.41
CA VAL A 166 -25.99 -19.58 2.96
C VAL A 166 -25.68 -20.98 2.41
N PRO A 167 -25.98 -21.27 1.14
CA PRO A 167 -25.51 -22.48 0.48
C PRO A 167 -23.98 -22.53 0.45
N ALA A 168 -23.39 -23.72 0.60
CA ALA A 168 -21.95 -23.90 0.54
C ALA A 168 -21.34 -23.49 -0.82
N THR A 169 -22.10 -23.51 -1.90
CA THR A 169 -21.72 -23.07 -3.25
C THR A 169 -22.78 -22.16 -3.80
N ALA A 170 -22.36 -20.97 -4.22
CA ALA A 170 -23.25 -19.95 -4.80
C ALA A 170 -22.43 -18.98 -5.69
N LYS A 171 -23.12 -18.14 -6.43
CA LYS A 171 -22.50 -17.04 -7.16
C LYS A 171 -22.58 -15.75 -6.33
N PRO A 172 -21.51 -14.95 -6.25
CA PRO A 172 -21.59 -13.63 -5.59
C PRO A 172 -22.73 -12.76 -6.10
N ARG A 173 -23.12 -12.90 -7.40
CA ARG A 173 -24.27 -12.21 -7.99
C ARG A 173 -25.61 -12.54 -7.29
N ASP A 174 -25.73 -13.68 -6.63
CA ASP A 174 -26.98 -14.06 -5.93
C ASP A 174 -27.20 -13.17 -4.70
N TYR A 175 -26.12 -12.62 -4.14
CA TYR A 175 -26.14 -11.82 -2.91
C TYR A 175 -25.68 -10.38 -3.08
N PHE A 176 -24.93 -10.06 -4.15
CA PHE A 176 -24.38 -8.73 -4.40
C PHE A 176 -24.76 -8.21 -5.77
N ASN A 177 -25.15 -6.95 -5.83
CA ASN A 177 -25.25 -6.19 -7.09
C ASN A 177 -23.85 -5.69 -7.50
N LYS A 178 -23.02 -5.34 -6.51
CA LYS A 178 -21.65 -4.87 -6.68
C LYS A 178 -20.76 -5.38 -5.54
N LEU A 179 -19.56 -5.80 -5.90
CA LEU A 179 -18.51 -6.16 -4.96
C LEU A 179 -17.17 -5.80 -5.62
N GLU A 180 -16.72 -4.57 -5.42
CA GLU A 180 -15.60 -4.03 -6.17
C GLU A 180 -14.98 -2.79 -5.53
N TRP A 181 -13.73 -2.47 -5.91
CA TRP A 181 -13.02 -1.23 -5.60
C TRP A 181 -12.54 -0.62 -6.91
N THR A 182 -13.46 -0.09 -7.72
CA THR A 182 -13.23 0.27 -9.11
C THR A 182 -12.91 1.73 -9.35
N HIS A 183 -13.30 2.61 -8.43
CA HIS A 183 -12.91 4.01 -8.44
C HIS A 183 -11.65 4.26 -7.61
N GLY A 184 -10.93 3.20 -7.27
CA GLY A 184 -9.61 3.22 -6.67
C GLY A 184 -9.40 2.19 -5.58
N HIS A 185 -8.61 1.18 -5.88
CA HIS A 185 -7.76 0.48 -4.91
C HIS A 185 -6.55 1.37 -4.69
N ASN A 186 -6.70 2.39 -3.81
CA ASN A 186 -5.70 3.41 -3.60
C ASN A 186 -4.79 3.06 -2.44
N MET A 187 -3.50 3.21 -2.65
CA MET A 187 -2.47 3.04 -1.61
C MET A 187 -1.52 4.22 -1.64
N LEU A 188 -1.12 4.70 -0.46
CA LEU A 188 -0.04 5.67 -0.28
C LEU A 188 1.01 5.06 0.64
N THR A 189 2.21 4.83 0.14
CA THR A 189 3.30 4.18 0.87
C THR A 189 4.53 5.07 0.96
N LEU A 190 5.19 5.04 2.11
CA LEU A 190 6.51 5.62 2.31
C LEU A 190 7.54 4.47 2.31
N ASN A 191 8.48 4.54 1.39
CA ASN A 191 9.44 3.48 1.11
C ASN A 191 10.87 3.95 1.39
N GLY A 192 11.68 3.08 2.01
CA GLY A 192 13.12 3.18 1.99
C GLY A 192 13.65 2.59 0.69
N MET A 193 14.64 3.27 0.08
CA MET A 193 15.18 2.92 -1.23
C MET A 193 16.67 2.72 -1.17
N ILE A 194 17.17 1.72 -1.91
CA ILE A 194 18.61 1.47 -2.09
C ILE A 194 18.89 1.35 -3.58
N ARG A 195 19.78 2.19 -4.07
CA ARG A 195 20.31 2.10 -5.43
C ARG A 195 21.53 1.17 -5.44
N LEU A 196 21.51 0.19 -6.32
CA LEU A 196 22.59 -0.75 -6.53
C LEU A 196 23.65 -0.12 -7.48
N PRO A 197 24.84 -0.72 -7.63
CA PRO A 197 25.85 -0.22 -8.56
C PRO A 197 25.31 -0.10 -9.98
N SER A 198 25.48 1.07 -10.59
CA SER A 198 25.02 1.35 -11.94
C SER A 198 25.96 0.76 -12.99
N ILE A 199 25.40 0.33 -14.11
CA ILE A 199 26.11 -0.18 -15.30
C ILE A 199 25.80 0.78 -16.46
N GLY A 200 26.69 1.71 -16.73
CA GLY A 200 26.44 2.78 -17.70
C GLY A 200 25.25 3.64 -17.29
N ILE A 201 24.23 3.72 -18.13
CA ILE A 201 22.99 4.45 -17.86
C ILE A 201 21.96 3.65 -17.04
N LEU A 202 22.21 2.35 -16.82
CA LEU A 202 21.33 1.47 -16.06
C LEU A 202 21.60 1.58 -14.58
N SER A 203 20.58 1.86 -13.79
CA SER A 203 20.67 2.04 -12.35
C SER A 203 19.61 1.16 -11.66
N PRO A 204 19.98 -0.07 -11.27
CA PRO A 204 19.08 -0.94 -10.51
C PRO A 204 18.83 -0.38 -9.11
N TYR A 205 17.63 -0.62 -8.59
CA TYR A 205 17.26 -0.24 -7.24
C TYR A 205 16.29 -1.23 -6.62
N VAL A 206 16.25 -1.22 -5.30
CA VAL A 206 15.27 -1.97 -4.50
C VAL A 206 14.64 -1.02 -3.48
N GLY A 207 13.46 -1.34 -3.04
CA GLY A 207 12.80 -0.59 -1.99
C GLY A 207 11.76 -1.41 -1.26
N ALA A 208 11.45 -0.98 -0.05
CA ALA A 208 10.34 -1.52 0.72
C ALA A 208 9.78 -0.43 1.64
N GLY A 209 8.49 -0.55 1.96
CA GLY A 209 7.83 0.42 2.79
C GLY A 209 6.46 -0.01 3.25
N ALA A 210 5.84 0.89 4.00
CA ALA A 210 4.50 0.72 4.52
C ALA A 210 3.70 2.03 4.36
N GLY A 211 2.40 1.91 4.49
CA GLY A 211 1.50 3.05 4.33
C GLY A 211 0.05 2.70 4.63
N LEU A 212 -0.83 3.35 3.93
CA LEU A 212 -2.27 3.31 4.16
C LEU A 212 -3.00 2.92 2.88
N SER A 213 -4.07 2.16 3.02
CA SER A 213 -5.04 1.90 1.96
C SER A 213 -6.31 2.73 2.18
N PHE A 214 -6.74 3.42 1.12
CA PHE A 214 -7.94 4.24 1.13
C PHE A 214 -8.68 4.10 -0.20
N PRO A 215 -9.26 2.92 -0.42
CA PRO A 215 -10.01 2.64 -1.63
C PRO A 215 -11.26 3.51 -1.73
N HIS A 216 -11.78 3.60 -2.94
CA HIS A 216 -13.16 3.96 -3.17
C HIS A 216 -13.96 2.65 -3.26
N SER A 217 -14.64 2.32 -2.17
CA SER A 217 -15.40 1.07 -2.07
C SER A 217 -16.70 1.16 -2.85
N GLU A 218 -17.05 0.10 -3.59
CA GLU A 218 -18.40 -0.08 -4.15
C GLU A 218 -18.89 -1.47 -3.76
N ILE A 219 -19.59 -1.53 -2.62
CA ILE A 219 -20.18 -2.75 -2.08
C ILE A 219 -21.67 -2.57 -1.97
N TYR A 220 -22.43 -3.39 -2.71
CA TYR A 220 -23.87 -3.31 -2.78
C TYR A 220 -24.52 -4.69 -2.58
N PRO A 221 -24.77 -5.11 -1.32
CA PRO A 221 -25.57 -6.30 -1.04
C PRO A 221 -27.00 -6.13 -1.57
N LYS A 222 -27.61 -7.20 -2.06
CA LYS A 222 -29.00 -7.15 -2.61
C LYS A 222 -30.06 -6.84 -1.58
N ASN A 223 -29.83 -7.23 -0.33
CA ASN A 223 -30.71 -6.94 0.80
C ASN A 223 -30.50 -5.54 1.41
N ALA A 224 -29.50 -4.79 0.95
CA ALA A 224 -29.25 -3.44 1.43
C ALA A 224 -30.10 -2.40 0.67
N PRO A 225 -30.63 -1.37 1.34
CA PRO A 225 -31.44 -0.32 0.70
C PRO A 225 -30.62 0.54 -0.25
N SER A 226 -29.31 0.62 -0.04
CA SER A 226 -28.37 1.43 -0.83
C SER A 226 -26.97 0.83 -0.80
N ARG A 227 -26.17 1.18 -1.80
CA ARG A 227 -24.75 0.78 -1.87
C ARG A 227 -23.89 1.61 -0.93
N THR A 228 -22.77 1.05 -0.51
CA THR A 228 -21.64 1.84 0.01
C THR A 228 -20.75 2.18 -1.16
N TYR A 229 -20.68 3.48 -1.50
CA TYR A 229 -19.92 4.03 -2.63
C TYR A 229 -19.23 5.29 -2.17
N GLU A 230 -18.06 5.15 -1.55
CA GLU A 230 -17.32 6.26 -0.96
C GLU A 230 -15.84 5.92 -0.74
N TYR A 231 -15.02 6.95 -0.57
CA TYR A 231 -13.64 6.78 -0.13
C TYR A 231 -13.60 6.41 1.36
N GLN A 232 -12.79 5.41 1.68
CA GLN A 232 -12.68 4.89 3.05
C GLN A 232 -11.22 4.60 3.38
N TYR A 233 -10.80 4.94 4.59
CA TYR A 233 -9.61 4.33 5.17
C TYR A 233 -9.98 2.91 5.59
N THR A 234 -9.25 1.93 5.10
CA THR A 234 -9.58 0.51 5.31
C THR A 234 -8.49 -0.29 5.99
N GLY A 235 -7.31 0.28 6.17
CA GLY A 235 -6.25 -0.38 6.89
C GLY A 235 -4.84 -0.04 6.40
N PRO A 236 -3.85 -0.77 6.91
CA PRO A 236 -2.46 -0.62 6.50
C PRO A 236 -2.22 -1.18 5.09
N ALA A 237 -1.17 -0.67 4.45
CA ALA A 237 -0.63 -1.19 3.21
C ALA A 237 0.88 -1.39 3.34
N GLY A 238 1.41 -2.37 2.62
CA GLY A 238 2.83 -2.64 2.51
C GLY A 238 3.26 -2.75 1.06
N GLN A 239 4.53 -2.46 0.79
CA GLN A 239 5.11 -2.51 -0.55
C GLN A 239 6.56 -3.00 -0.50
N ALA A 240 6.92 -3.84 -1.47
CA ALA A 240 8.31 -4.18 -1.79
C ALA A 240 8.49 -4.07 -3.30
N LEU A 241 9.65 -3.61 -3.75
CA LEU A 241 9.88 -3.36 -5.16
C LEU A 241 11.34 -3.61 -5.57
N PHE A 242 11.48 -3.96 -6.86
CA PHE A 242 12.74 -4.01 -7.57
C PHE A 242 12.56 -3.33 -8.91
N GLY A 243 13.42 -2.35 -9.23
CA GLY A 243 13.32 -1.58 -10.45
C GLY A 243 14.65 -1.39 -11.17
N LEU A 244 14.54 -1.05 -12.44
CA LEU A 244 15.65 -0.69 -13.31
C LEU A 244 15.37 0.68 -13.91
N GLU A 245 16.18 1.66 -13.54
CA GLU A 245 16.11 3.04 -14.02
C GLU A 245 17.12 3.23 -15.17
N PHE A 246 16.65 3.74 -16.30
CA PHE A 246 17.46 4.18 -17.43
C PHE A 246 17.69 5.68 -17.30
N ARG A 247 18.87 6.07 -16.81
CA ARG A 247 19.18 7.46 -16.45
C ARG A 247 19.58 8.27 -17.66
N LEU A 248 18.85 9.36 -17.87
CA LEU A 248 19.10 10.40 -18.87
C LEU A 248 19.57 11.70 -18.18
N PRO A 249 20.10 12.68 -18.91
CA PRO A 249 20.63 13.92 -18.30
C PRO A 249 19.61 14.69 -17.43
N THR A 250 18.35 14.75 -17.82
CA THR A 250 17.30 15.55 -17.16
C THR A 250 16.24 14.71 -16.45
N GLY A 251 16.28 13.39 -16.60
CA GLY A 251 15.28 12.50 -16.03
C GLY A 251 15.63 11.04 -16.26
N SER A 252 14.65 10.18 -16.18
CA SER A 252 14.81 8.72 -16.38
C SER A 252 13.52 8.10 -16.87
N VAL A 253 13.64 6.96 -17.53
CA VAL A 253 12.55 6.00 -17.72
C VAL A 253 12.85 4.81 -16.82
N PHE A 254 11.82 4.16 -16.29
CA PHE A 254 12.02 3.00 -15.45
C PHE A 254 11.02 1.90 -15.73
N VAL A 255 11.42 0.66 -15.42
CA VAL A 255 10.56 -0.51 -15.33
C VAL A 255 10.75 -1.08 -13.92
N GLU A 256 9.67 -1.49 -13.28
CA GLU A 256 9.69 -1.94 -11.89
C GLU A 256 8.71 -3.09 -11.70
N TYR A 257 9.15 -4.09 -10.97
CA TYR A 257 8.28 -5.07 -10.35
C TYR A 257 7.98 -4.62 -8.92
N LYS A 258 6.69 -4.68 -8.56
CA LYS A 258 6.19 -4.26 -7.27
C LYS A 258 5.28 -5.35 -6.70
N TYR A 259 5.51 -5.72 -5.45
CA TYR A 259 4.58 -6.49 -4.64
C TYR A 259 3.92 -5.56 -3.64
N THR A 260 2.60 -5.63 -3.53
CA THR A 260 1.83 -4.88 -2.54
C THR A 260 0.93 -5.79 -1.74
N THR A 261 0.71 -5.42 -0.48
CA THR A 261 -0.24 -6.07 0.42
C THR A 261 -1.08 -4.99 1.09
N SER A 262 -2.38 -5.22 1.22
CA SER A 262 -3.28 -4.30 1.92
C SER A 262 -4.41 -5.07 2.57
N ASP A 263 -4.73 -4.71 3.81
CA ASP A 263 -5.90 -5.21 4.49
C ASP A 263 -7.04 -4.22 4.28
N TYR A 264 -8.13 -4.69 3.67
CA TYR A 264 -9.35 -3.92 3.51
C TYR A 264 -10.37 -4.37 4.53
N TRP A 265 -10.69 -3.47 5.45
CA TRP A 265 -11.76 -3.63 6.41
C TRP A 265 -12.46 -2.29 6.53
N GLY A 266 -13.52 -2.11 5.75
CA GLY A 266 -14.24 -0.86 5.61
C GLY A 266 -15.65 -0.91 6.17
N PRO A 267 -16.18 0.23 6.66
CA PRO A 267 -17.55 0.33 7.12
C PRO A 267 -18.55 0.28 5.96
N LEU A 268 -19.63 -0.46 6.11
CA LEU A 268 -20.76 -0.43 5.18
C LEU A 268 -21.74 0.66 5.61
N THR A 269 -21.71 1.78 4.90
CA THR A 269 -22.41 3.01 5.30
C THR A 269 -23.73 3.22 4.55
N GLY A 270 -23.91 2.51 3.42
CA GLY A 270 -25.07 2.71 2.56
C GLY A 270 -25.13 4.11 1.93
N ARG A 271 -23.98 4.74 1.67
CA ARG A 271 -23.88 6.11 1.17
C ARG A 271 -23.22 6.18 -0.19
N ASP A 272 -23.70 7.09 -1.01
CA ASP A 272 -23.03 7.59 -2.21
C ASP A 272 -22.19 8.83 -1.84
N GLY A 273 -20.91 8.63 -1.56
CA GLY A 273 -19.92 9.68 -1.39
C GLY A 273 -19.06 9.77 -2.64
N THR A 274 -18.62 10.97 -2.99
CA THR A 274 -17.83 11.17 -4.22
C THR A 274 -16.63 12.06 -4.02
N TRP A 275 -16.46 12.64 -2.82
CA TRP A 275 -15.37 13.57 -2.57
C TRP A 275 -14.52 13.13 -1.39
N TYR A 276 -13.29 12.73 -1.71
CA TYR A 276 -12.33 12.16 -0.77
C TYR A 276 -12.22 12.90 0.59
N PRO A 277 -12.04 14.24 0.67
CA PRO A 277 -11.89 14.91 1.96
C PRO A 277 -13.14 14.80 2.86
N ILE A 278 -14.33 14.85 2.26
CA ILE A 278 -15.58 14.76 3.02
C ILE A 278 -15.81 13.34 3.51
N ASP A 279 -15.55 12.34 2.67
CA ASP A 279 -15.75 10.94 3.03
C ASP A 279 -14.79 10.54 4.16
N MET A 280 -13.51 10.94 4.05
CA MET A 280 -12.51 10.71 5.12
C MET A 280 -12.88 11.42 6.42
N TRP A 281 -13.34 12.68 6.35
CA TRP A 281 -13.77 13.42 7.53
C TRP A 281 -14.95 12.75 8.23
N ARG A 282 -15.92 12.26 7.46
CA ARG A 282 -17.10 11.57 7.99
C ARG A 282 -16.74 10.25 8.67
N GLN A 283 -15.85 9.46 8.04
CA GLN A 283 -15.37 8.23 8.65
C GLN A 283 -14.62 8.52 9.95
N PHE A 284 -13.74 9.52 9.96
CA PHE A 284 -13.04 9.96 11.16
C PHE A 284 -13.99 10.45 12.26
N SER A 285 -14.99 11.27 11.90
CA SER A 285 -15.98 11.78 12.84
C SER A 285 -16.79 10.66 13.51
N ARG A 286 -17.25 9.67 12.74
CA ARG A 286 -17.92 8.48 13.27
C ARG A 286 -17.04 7.67 14.21
N TRP A 287 -15.80 7.43 13.78
CA TRP A 287 -14.83 6.73 14.61
C TRP A 287 -14.59 7.48 15.93
N TRP A 288 -14.46 8.81 15.87
CA TRP A 288 -14.28 9.65 17.07
C TRP A 288 -15.49 9.62 18.02
N SER A 289 -16.70 9.61 17.49
CA SER A 289 -17.93 9.53 18.28
C SER A 289 -18.29 8.11 18.75
N GLY A 290 -17.52 7.09 18.34
CA GLY A 290 -17.83 5.69 18.65
C GLY A 290 -19.08 5.16 17.92
N GLU A 291 -19.50 5.84 16.84
CA GLU A 291 -20.67 5.45 16.06
C GLU A 291 -20.32 4.26 15.15
N GLU A 292 -21.07 3.16 15.29
CA GLU A 292 -20.91 2.02 14.41
C GLU A 292 -21.53 2.23 13.03
N PRO A 293 -20.97 1.62 11.98
CA PRO A 293 -21.56 1.73 10.65
C PRO A 293 -22.95 1.05 10.60
N PRO A 294 -23.92 1.67 9.91
CA PRO A 294 -25.32 1.21 9.93
C PRO A 294 -25.52 -0.18 9.32
N HIS A 295 -24.69 -0.58 8.37
CA HIS A 295 -24.80 -1.86 7.66
C HIS A 295 -23.64 -2.82 7.97
N GLY A 296 -22.82 -2.53 9.00
CA GLY A 296 -21.72 -3.38 9.43
C GLY A 296 -20.41 -3.12 8.70
N TRP A 297 -19.63 -4.15 8.52
CA TRP A 297 -18.27 -4.10 8.01
C TRP A 297 -18.06 -5.14 6.92
N ALA A 298 -17.19 -4.82 5.96
CA ALA A 298 -16.77 -5.78 4.97
C ALA A 298 -15.31 -5.55 4.56
N GLY A 299 -14.67 -6.62 4.09
CA GLY A 299 -13.30 -6.51 3.64
C GLY A 299 -12.71 -7.76 3.06
N ALA A 300 -11.48 -7.61 2.57
CA ALA A 300 -10.64 -8.66 2.03
C ALA A 300 -9.17 -8.27 2.20
N LYS A 301 -8.29 -9.26 2.23
CA LYS A 301 -6.86 -9.01 2.10
C LYS A 301 -6.48 -9.04 0.62
N LEU A 302 -5.84 -7.98 0.12
CA LEU A 302 -5.43 -7.89 -1.27
C LEU A 302 -3.90 -7.88 -1.38
N ASP A 303 -3.37 -9.01 -1.83
CA ASP A 303 -1.97 -9.19 -2.19
C ASP A 303 -1.85 -9.12 -3.71
N SER A 304 -0.86 -8.37 -4.23
CA SER A 304 -0.79 -8.07 -5.65
C SER A 304 0.64 -8.03 -6.17
N HIS A 305 0.88 -8.68 -7.29
CA HIS A 305 2.07 -8.51 -8.11
C HIS A 305 1.79 -7.50 -9.21
N GLN A 306 2.71 -6.58 -9.43
CA GLN A 306 2.51 -5.49 -10.39
C GLN A 306 3.78 -5.31 -11.23
N VAL A 307 3.59 -5.12 -12.53
CA VAL A 307 4.65 -4.68 -13.43
C VAL A 307 4.28 -3.28 -13.89
N ILE A 308 5.18 -2.33 -13.64
CA ILE A 308 4.95 -0.93 -13.94
C ILE A 308 6.08 -0.36 -14.79
N GLY A 309 5.76 0.65 -15.57
CA GLY A 309 6.71 1.44 -16.34
C GLY A 309 6.34 2.91 -16.31
N GLY A 310 7.33 3.76 -16.25
CA GLY A 310 7.09 5.19 -16.11
C GLY A 310 8.31 6.04 -16.37
N PHE A 311 8.16 7.31 -16.04
CA PHE A 311 9.21 8.31 -16.17
C PHE A 311 9.41 9.09 -14.88
N LEU A 312 10.62 9.62 -14.71
CA LEU A 312 11.03 10.47 -13.62
C LEU A 312 11.64 11.75 -14.17
N THR A 313 11.24 12.90 -13.67
CA THR A 313 11.89 14.18 -13.92
C THR A 313 12.78 14.51 -12.72
N ARG A 314 14.04 14.85 -13.00
CA ARG A 314 15.06 15.05 -11.97
C ARG A 314 15.26 16.50 -11.64
N PHE A 315 15.27 16.81 -10.34
CA PHE A 315 15.61 18.09 -9.78
C PHE A 315 16.87 17.96 -8.93
N VAL A 316 17.95 18.54 -9.42
CA VAL A 316 19.22 18.63 -8.68
C VAL A 316 19.35 20.06 -8.16
N PRO A 317 19.44 20.27 -6.83
CA PRO A 317 19.69 21.60 -6.30
C PRO A 317 20.97 22.18 -6.91
N LYS A 318 20.91 23.40 -7.42
CA LYS A 318 22.12 24.13 -7.79
C LYS A 318 22.97 24.26 -6.52
N THR A 319 24.11 23.60 -6.48
CA THR A 319 25.11 23.86 -5.43
C THR A 319 25.41 25.34 -5.50
N ALA A 320 25.17 26.10 -4.42
CA ALA A 320 25.65 27.46 -4.34
C ALA A 320 27.17 27.41 -4.63
N ALA A 321 27.57 28.09 -5.68
CA ALA A 321 28.99 28.24 -5.97
C ALA A 321 29.64 28.75 -4.68
N ALA A 322 30.58 28.01 -4.15
CA ALA A 322 31.39 28.49 -3.05
C ALA A 322 32.14 29.72 -3.58
N ASN A 323 31.73 30.90 -3.10
CA ASN A 323 32.49 32.12 -3.28
C ASN A 323 33.75 32.07 -2.46
#